data_f661765dad0b788b8c82a461a2eea305
#
_entry.id   f661765dad0b788b8c82a461a2eea305
#
_cell.length_a   1.000
_cell.length_b   1.000
_cell.length_c   1.000
_cell.angle_alpha   90.00
_cell.angle_beta   90.00
_cell.angle_gamma   90.00
#
_symmetry.space_group_name_H-M   'P 1'
#
loop_
_entity.id
_entity.type
_entity.pdbx_description
1 polymer ?
#
loop_
_entity_poly.entity_id
_entity_poly.type
_entity_poly.pdbx_seq_one_letter_code
_entity_poly.pdbx_strand_id
1 'polypeptide(L)'
;MKKHLTKSLLLLLLSAAVCSLNSCRKEETGTPSSGSGGGEGETAGTVKGFFLLNEGNQGSNKASLDYFDYETGVYTKNIYPERNPGVVKELGDLGNDLQVYGEKLY
;
A
#
# COMPACT_ATOMS: atom_id res chain seq x y z
N MET A 1 -45.91 -39.20 17.58
CA MET A 1 -45.27 -38.04 18.19
C MET A 1 -43.73 -37.98 18.02
N LYS A 2 -42.99 -39.08 17.91
CA LYS A 2 -41.52 -39.08 17.79
C LYS A 2 -40.96 -38.52 16.45
N LYS A 3 -41.71 -38.67 15.34
CA LYS A 3 -41.23 -38.23 14.00
C LYS A 3 -41.26 -36.72 13.77
N HIS A 4 -42.03 -35.97 14.53
CA HIS A 4 -42.07 -34.49 14.41
C HIS A 4 -40.99 -33.83 15.23
N LEU A 5 -40.60 -34.44 16.34
CA LEU A 5 -39.54 -33.91 17.25
C LEU A 5 -38.16 -33.94 16.58
N THR A 6 -37.86 -35.00 15.83
CA THR A 6 -36.58 -35.13 15.11
C THR A 6 -36.47 -34.15 13.93
N LYS A 7 -37.58 -33.86 13.22
CA LYS A 7 -37.59 -32.87 12.14
C LYS A 7 -37.42 -31.44 12.68
N SER A 8 -38.04 -31.13 13.81
CA SER A 8 -37.89 -29.82 14.46
C SER A 8 -36.50 -29.63 15.01
N LEU A 9 -35.88 -30.66 15.56
CA LEU A 9 -34.49 -30.60 16.06
C LEU A 9 -33.49 -30.45 14.91
N LEU A 10 -33.74 -31.10 13.77
CA LEU A 10 -32.88 -30.98 12.58
C LEU A 10 -32.94 -29.57 11.95
N LEU A 11 -34.15 -28.96 11.94
CA LEU A 11 -34.34 -27.58 11.47
C LEU A 11 -33.63 -26.54 12.38
N LEU A 12 -33.63 -26.79 13.70
CA LEU A 12 -32.96 -25.93 14.66
C LEU A 12 -31.44 -26.02 14.54
N LEU A 13 -30.89 -27.19 14.25
CA LEU A 13 -29.47 -27.40 13.99
C LEU A 13 -29.00 -26.76 12.68
N LEU A 14 -29.89 -26.75 11.64
CA LEU A 14 -29.55 -26.12 10.38
C LEU A 14 -29.56 -24.59 10.44
N SER A 15 -30.37 -23.99 11.33
CA SER A 15 -30.41 -22.53 11.51
C SER A 15 -29.20 -21.99 12.28
N ALA A 16 -28.55 -22.79 13.09
CA ALA A 16 -27.34 -22.38 13.84
C ALA A 16 -26.08 -22.33 12.96
N ALA A 17 -26.06 -23.03 11.84
CA ALA A 17 -24.90 -23.08 10.96
C ALA A 17 -24.78 -21.86 10.01
N VAL A 18 -25.83 -21.04 9.88
CA VAL A 18 -25.85 -19.89 8.95
C VAL A 18 -25.34 -18.61 9.59
N CYS A 19 -25.21 -18.55 10.92
CA CYS A 19 -24.79 -17.33 11.62
C CYS A 19 -23.27 -17.10 11.72
N SER A 20 -22.44 -18.01 11.21
CA SER A 20 -20.97 -17.91 11.36
C SER A 20 -20.25 -17.32 10.14
N LEU A 21 -20.95 -16.80 9.11
CA LEU A 21 -20.34 -16.21 7.94
C LEU A 21 -20.43 -14.66 7.88
N ASN A 22 -20.77 -14.01 8.98
CA ASN A 22 -20.62 -12.57 9.11
C ASN A 22 -19.18 -12.21 9.46
N SER A 23 -18.24 -12.61 8.62
CA SER A 23 -16.96 -11.93 8.52
C SER A 23 -17.21 -10.65 7.71
N CYS A 24 -17.92 -9.69 8.28
CA CYS A 24 -17.88 -8.32 7.82
C CYS A 24 -16.44 -7.83 8.03
N ARG A 25 -15.65 -7.95 6.98
CA ARG A 25 -14.48 -7.09 6.83
C ARG A 25 -15.06 -5.67 6.77
N LYS A 26 -14.96 -4.93 7.87
CA LYS A 26 -15.07 -3.48 7.82
C LYS A 26 -14.00 -3.03 6.84
N GLU A 27 -14.41 -2.69 5.64
CA GLU A 27 -13.64 -1.72 4.89
C GLU A 27 -13.76 -0.42 5.70
N GLU A 28 -12.81 -0.23 6.59
CA GLU A 28 -12.52 1.11 7.01
C GLU A 28 -12.15 1.84 5.73
N THR A 29 -12.99 2.78 5.37
CA THR A 29 -12.59 3.91 4.52
C THR A 29 -11.50 4.58 5.33
N GLY A 30 -10.33 3.93 5.34
CA GLY A 30 -9.13 4.45 5.94
C GLY A 30 -8.73 5.65 5.12
N THR A 31 -9.04 6.82 5.59
CA THR A 31 -8.07 7.91 5.53
C THR A 31 -6.71 7.26 5.69
N PRO A 32 -5.75 7.42 4.76
CA PRO A 32 -4.44 6.82 4.91
C PRO A 32 -3.89 7.26 6.25
N SER A 33 -3.94 6.35 7.21
CA SER A 33 -3.32 6.53 8.51
C SER A 33 -1.82 6.57 8.22
N SER A 34 -1.30 7.77 8.27
CA SER A 34 0.11 8.05 8.39
C SER A 34 0.72 7.06 9.36
N GLY A 35 1.54 6.15 8.87
CA GLY A 35 2.34 5.26 9.69
C GLY A 35 3.15 6.09 10.64
N SER A 36 2.80 6.05 11.92
CA SER A 36 3.50 6.70 13.01
C SER A 36 4.85 6.03 13.22
N GLY A 37 5.85 6.49 12.50
CA GLY A 37 7.24 6.43 12.94
C GLY A 37 7.50 7.70 13.75
N GLY A 38 7.71 7.56 15.05
CA GLY A 38 7.87 8.66 15.99
C GLY A 38 8.96 9.63 15.58
N GLY A 39 8.58 10.88 15.39
CA GLY A 39 9.42 12.05 15.23
C GLY A 39 8.55 13.24 15.53
N GLU A 40 8.89 13.96 16.58
CA GLU A 40 8.18 15.12 17.09
C GLU A 40 8.06 16.22 16.04
N GLY A 41 6.84 16.71 15.81
CA GLY A 41 6.62 18.11 15.47
C GLY A 41 6.69 18.52 14.02
N GLU A 42 6.27 17.69 13.05
CA GLU A 42 5.99 18.21 11.70
C GLU A 42 4.51 18.51 11.56
N THR A 43 4.19 19.78 11.32
CA THR A 43 2.89 20.21 10.76
C THR A 43 2.58 19.30 9.57
N ALA A 44 1.43 18.61 9.63
CA ALA A 44 0.98 17.73 8.55
C ALA A 44 0.96 18.50 7.24
N GLY A 45 2.05 18.43 6.50
CA GLY A 45 2.18 19.02 5.17
C GLY A 45 1.23 18.34 4.21
N THR A 46 0.70 19.08 3.27
CA THR A 46 -0.09 18.52 2.18
C THR A 46 0.77 17.55 1.38
N VAL A 47 0.31 16.31 1.24
CA VAL A 47 0.98 15.31 0.40
C VAL A 47 0.91 15.76 -1.05
N LYS A 48 2.07 16.05 -1.65
CA LYS A 48 2.15 16.60 -3.02
C LYS A 48 2.19 15.54 -4.11
N GLY A 49 2.51 14.31 -3.77
CA GLY A 49 2.63 13.23 -4.74
C GLY A 49 3.16 11.95 -4.11
N PHE A 50 3.53 10.99 -4.95
CA PHE A 50 4.19 9.77 -4.50
C PHE A 50 5.33 9.37 -5.42
N PHE A 51 6.31 8.68 -4.86
CA PHE A 51 7.37 8.02 -5.59
C PHE A 51 7.06 6.54 -5.79
N LEU A 52 7.42 6.01 -6.94
CA LEU A 52 7.34 4.60 -7.26
C LEU A 52 8.74 4.09 -7.62
N LEU A 53 9.25 3.19 -6.80
CA LEU A 53 10.50 2.50 -7.09
C LEU A 53 10.22 1.27 -7.95
N ASN A 54 10.82 1.24 -9.14
CA ASN A 54 10.79 0.09 -10.02
C ASN A 54 12.02 -0.77 -9.75
N GLU A 55 11.80 -2.02 -9.38
CA GLU A 55 12.86 -2.91 -8.91
C GLU A 55 13.98 -3.12 -9.93
N GLY A 56 13.64 -3.24 -11.21
CA GLY A 56 14.61 -3.65 -12.23
C GLY A 56 14.87 -5.16 -12.23
N ASN A 57 16.00 -5.57 -12.83
CA ASN A 57 16.43 -6.97 -12.88
C ASN A 57 17.92 -7.06 -12.59
N GLN A 58 18.34 -8.13 -11.94
CA GLN A 58 19.76 -8.38 -11.66
C GLN A 58 20.60 -8.38 -12.95
N GLY A 59 21.69 -7.65 -12.95
CA GLY A 59 22.62 -7.52 -14.09
C GLY A 59 22.11 -6.59 -15.20
N SER A 60 20.94 -5.98 -15.05
CA SER A 60 20.36 -5.10 -16.10
C SER A 60 20.64 -3.63 -15.90
N ASN A 61 20.96 -3.20 -14.68
CA ASN A 61 21.08 -1.79 -14.29
C ASN A 61 19.83 -0.97 -14.67
N LYS A 62 18.64 -1.51 -14.38
CA LYS A 62 17.33 -0.97 -14.80
C LYS A 62 16.39 -0.57 -13.68
N ALA A 63 16.86 -0.56 -12.42
CA ALA A 63 16.08 0.05 -11.34
C ALA A 63 15.84 1.53 -11.66
N SER A 64 14.62 2.00 -11.44
CA SER A 64 14.24 3.37 -11.75
C SER A 64 13.29 3.94 -10.72
N LEU A 65 13.24 5.26 -10.62
CA LEU A 65 12.37 5.98 -9.72
C LEU A 65 11.41 6.85 -10.52
N ASP A 66 10.13 6.59 -10.37
CA ASP A 66 9.07 7.39 -11.00
C ASP A 66 8.42 8.30 -9.95
N TYR A 67 7.76 9.37 -10.39
CA TYR A 67 7.05 10.30 -9.53
C TYR A 67 5.70 10.69 -10.14
N PHE A 68 4.68 10.68 -9.30
CA PHE A 68 3.37 11.23 -9.63
C PHE A 68 3.09 12.47 -8.80
N ASP A 69 2.74 13.55 -9.45
CA ASP A 69 2.41 14.82 -8.84
C ASP A 69 0.88 14.98 -8.75
N TYR A 70 0.36 15.16 -7.53
CA TYR A 70 -1.09 15.29 -7.30
C TYR A 70 -1.64 16.65 -7.73
N GLU A 71 -0.82 17.70 -7.74
CA GLU A 71 -1.27 19.04 -8.10
C GLU A 71 -1.46 19.16 -9.61
N THR A 72 -0.52 18.64 -10.38
CA THR A 72 -0.50 18.73 -11.84
C THR A 72 -1.12 17.53 -12.54
N GLY A 73 -1.27 16.41 -11.84
CA GLY A 73 -1.71 15.12 -12.41
C GLY A 73 -0.67 14.49 -13.34
N VAL A 74 0.58 14.93 -13.30
CA VAL A 74 1.64 14.48 -14.18
C VAL A 74 2.39 13.31 -13.58
N TYR A 75 2.57 12.24 -14.38
CA TYR A 75 3.41 11.10 -14.05
C TYR A 75 4.72 11.18 -14.83
N THR A 76 5.82 11.29 -14.09
CA THR A 76 7.18 11.37 -14.66
C THR A 76 7.94 10.09 -14.40
N LYS A 77 8.41 9.44 -15.47
CA LYS A 77 9.20 8.21 -15.37
C LYS A 77 10.67 8.55 -15.18
N ASN A 78 11.34 7.70 -14.38
CA ASN A 78 12.80 7.73 -14.17
C ASN A 78 13.34 9.15 -13.88
N ILE A 79 12.81 9.77 -12.82
CA ILE A 79 13.21 11.13 -12.43
C ILE A 79 14.63 11.21 -11.84
N TYR A 80 15.25 10.08 -11.48
CA TYR A 80 16.52 10.05 -10.78
C TYR A 80 17.65 10.79 -11.55
N PRO A 81 17.90 10.49 -12.85
CA PRO A 81 18.95 11.19 -13.58
C PRO A 81 18.65 12.67 -13.81
N GLU A 82 17.39 13.06 -13.89
CA GLU A 82 16.99 14.46 -14.02
C GLU A 82 17.29 15.25 -12.74
N ARG A 83 17.00 14.67 -11.59
CA ARG A 83 17.18 15.29 -10.27
C ARG A 83 18.63 15.22 -9.76
N ASN A 84 19.46 14.39 -10.37
CA ASN A 84 20.85 14.18 -9.99
C ASN A 84 21.79 14.36 -11.18
N PRO A 85 21.85 15.55 -11.79
CA PRO A 85 22.74 15.79 -12.91
C PRO A 85 24.20 15.65 -12.45
N GLY A 86 24.97 14.88 -13.18
CA GLY A 86 26.40 14.65 -12.88
C GLY A 86 26.71 13.39 -12.08
N VAL A 87 25.71 12.63 -11.66
CA VAL A 87 25.88 11.28 -11.11
C VAL A 87 25.53 10.20 -12.15
N VAL A 88 25.73 8.95 -11.80
CA VAL A 88 25.36 7.81 -12.65
C VAL A 88 23.87 7.90 -12.99
N LYS A 89 23.53 7.64 -14.26
CA LYS A 89 22.16 7.80 -14.77
C LYS A 89 21.17 6.77 -14.28
N GLU A 90 21.63 5.67 -13.73
CA GLU A 90 20.81 4.55 -13.27
C GLU A 90 20.94 4.37 -11.77
N LEU A 91 19.86 3.92 -11.12
CA LEU A 91 19.86 3.60 -9.69
C LEU A 91 20.61 2.32 -9.37
N GLY A 92 20.87 1.47 -10.36
CA GLY A 92 21.48 0.17 -10.20
C GLY A 92 20.59 -0.97 -10.70
N ASP A 93 20.91 -2.19 -10.35
CA ASP A 93 20.23 -3.38 -10.83
C ASP A 93 18.86 -3.55 -10.17
N LEU A 94 18.83 -3.47 -8.83
CA LEU A 94 17.66 -3.79 -8.03
C LEU A 94 17.37 -2.65 -7.03
N GLY A 95 16.15 -2.14 -7.08
CA GLY A 95 15.60 -1.26 -6.05
C GLY A 95 14.85 -2.08 -5.02
N ASN A 96 15.29 -2.07 -3.77
CA ASN A 96 14.71 -2.91 -2.72
C ASN A 96 13.82 -2.15 -1.75
N ASP A 97 14.09 -0.88 -1.53
CA ASP A 97 13.36 -0.06 -0.57
C ASP A 97 13.47 1.41 -0.92
N LEU A 98 12.54 2.19 -0.43
CA LEU A 98 12.46 3.62 -0.64
C LEU A 98 11.97 4.30 0.64
N GLN A 99 12.77 5.18 1.20
CA GLN A 99 12.43 5.86 2.42
C GLN A 99 12.66 7.36 2.33
N VAL A 100 11.69 8.12 2.82
CA VAL A 100 11.84 9.57 3.00
C VAL A 100 12.31 9.84 4.43
N TYR A 101 13.39 10.58 4.56
CA TYR A 101 13.89 11.04 5.85
C TYR A 101 14.32 12.50 5.75
N GLY A 102 13.66 13.36 6.52
CA GLY A 102 13.81 14.80 6.39
C GLY A 102 13.41 15.26 4.98
N GLU A 103 14.29 15.97 4.31
CA GLU A 103 14.09 16.48 2.94
C GLU A 103 14.70 15.58 1.86
N LYS A 104 15.13 14.38 2.21
CA LYS A 104 15.84 13.47 1.31
C LYS A 104 15.12 12.16 1.14
N LEU A 105 15.32 11.58 -0.03
CA LEU A 105 14.90 10.26 -0.41
C LEU A 105 16.12 9.33 -0.46
N TYR A 106 16.00 8.16 0.18
CA TYR A 106 17.05 7.13 0.29
C TYR A 106 16.55 5.81 -0.28
#